data_065b7e0d13d088f2fe42ba3f6eeadd7d
#
_entry.id   065b7e0d13d088f2fe42ba3f6eeadd7d
#
_cell.length_a   1.000
_cell.length_b   1.000
_cell.length_c   1.000
_cell.angle_alpha   90.00
_cell.angle_beta   90.00
_cell.angle_gamma   90.00
#
_symmetry.space_group_name_H-M   'P 1'
#
loop_
_entity.id
_entity.type
_entity.pdbx_description
1 polymer ?
#
loop_
_entity_poly.entity_id
_entity_poly.type
_entity_poly.pdbx_seq_one_letter_code
_entity_poly.pdbx_strand_id
1 'polypeptide(L)'
;MKVLLLPTEACMEMAEAIAEELSAQGVKNIVMHNVTKSHPSYIIADIFRYKGLIIGSPTYSNQIFPEVEALLSKILLREVKGRYLGYFGSFAWAGAAVKRLAEFAEKSKFELIGDPVEMKQAMKGLTYTQCENLARAMADRLKKDR
;
A
#
# COMPACT_ATOMS: atom_id res chain seq x y z
N MET A 1 -0.78 -1.23 17.30
CA MET A 1 -0.61 -0.68 15.95
C MET A 1 -0.50 -1.84 14.96
N LYS A 2 -1.36 -1.85 13.98
CA LYS A 2 -1.44 -2.93 13.00
C LYS A 2 -1.43 -2.36 11.59
N VAL A 3 -0.52 -2.83 10.75
CA VAL A 3 -0.40 -2.40 9.36
C VAL A 3 -0.45 -3.61 8.43
N LEU A 4 -1.25 -3.49 7.38
CA LEU A 4 -1.37 -4.49 6.34
C LEU A 4 -0.68 -3.97 5.09
N LEU A 5 0.33 -4.70 4.61
CA LEU A 5 1.05 -4.38 3.39
C LEU A 5 0.55 -5.28 2.26
N LEU A 6 0.18 -4.67 1.16
CA LEU A 6 -0.40 -5.37 0.02
C LEU A 6 0.40 -5.11 -1.27
N PRO A 7 1.62 -5.66 -1.36
CA PRO A 7 2.42 -5.54 -2.58
C PRO A 7 2.04 -6.59 -3.61
N THR A 8 2.56 -6.40 -4.82
CA THR A 8 2.65 -7.46 -5.81
C THR A 8 4.10 -7.95 -5.87
N GLU A 9 4.34 -9.03 -6.59
CA GLU A 9 5.70 -9.58 -6.74
C GLU A 9 6.70 -8.52 -7.23
N ALA A 10 6.31 -7.71 -8.19
CA ALA A 10 7.19 -6.69 -8.77
C ALA A 10 7.50 -5.51 -7.82
N CYS A 11 6.75 -5.37 -6.73
CA CYS A 11 6.89 -4.27 -5.77
C CYS A 11 7.42 -4.72 -4.41
N MET A 12 7.89 -5.96 -4.29
CA MET A 12 8.31 -6.52 -2.99
C MET A 12 9.45 -5.73 -2.33
N GLU A 13 10.39 -5.24 -3.11
CA GLU A 13 11.52 -4.48 -2.57
C GLU A 13 11.06 -3.22 -1.83
N MET A 14 10.13 -2.49 -2.40
CA MET A 14 9.55 -1.32 -1.74
C MET A 14 8.79 -1.71 -0.48
N ALA A 15 8.01 -2.78 -0.55
CA ALA A 15 7.25 -3.28 0.60
C ALA A 15 8.15 -3.70 1.74
N GLU A 16 9.26 -4.36 1.43
CA GLU A 16 10.24 -4.77 2.44
C GLU A 16 10.89 -3.57 3.13
N ALA A 17 11.26 -2.53 2.35
CA ALA A 17 11.81 -1.30 2.91
C ALA A 17 10.80 -0.61 3.84
N ILE A 18 9.54 -0.57 3.44
CA ILE A 18 8.47 -0.01 4.26
C ILE A 18 8.28 -0.81 5.55
N ALA A 19 8.28 -2.14 5.45
CA ALA A 19 8.11 -3.02 6.61
C ALA A 19 9.24 -2.83 7.62
N GLU A 20 10.48 -2.74 7.16
CA GLU A 20 11.64 -2.50 8.02
C GLU A 20 11.50 -1.20 8.80
N GLU A 21 11.12 -0.12 8.12
CA GLU A 21 10.96 1.17 8.79
C GLU A 21 9.77 1.19 9.75
N LEU A 22 8.66 0.55 9.39
CA LEU A 22 7.52 0.40 10.30
C LEU A 22 7.95 -0.31 11.58
N SER A 23 8.71 -1.38 11.47
CA SER A 23 9.23 -2.11 12.60
C SER A 23 10.14 -1.22 13.46
N ALA A 24 11.03 -0.46 12.83
CA ALA A 24 11.92 0.48 13.53
C ALA A 24 11.14 1.55 14.28
N GLN A 25 9.96 1.94 13.79
CA GLN A 25 9.09 2.92 14.44
C GLN A 25 8.18 2.31 15.52
N GLY A 26 8.33 1.02 15.80
CA GLY A 26 7.59 0.36 16.87
C GLY A 26 6.28 -0.29 16.48
N VAL A 27 5.99 -0.41 15.19
CA VAL A 27 4.81 -1.15 14.73
C VAL A 27 5.13 -2.64 14.81
N LYS A 28 4.44 -3.36 15.69
CA LYS A 28 4.74 -4.78 15.95
C LYS A 28 3.92 -5.76 15.12
N ASN A 29 2.73 -5.36 14.71
CA ASN A 29 1.84 -6.23 13.94
C ASN A 29 1.84 -5.77 12.48
N ILE A 30 2.72 -6.37 11.69
CA ILE A 30 2.83 -6.10 10.26
C ILE A 30 2.55 -7.39 9.53
N VAL A 31 1.52 -7.39 8.69
CA VAL A 31 1.19 -8.53 7.84
C VAL A 31 1.37 -8.12 6.39
N MET A 32 1.99 -8.97 5.62
CA MET A 32 2.22 -8.73 4.20
C MET A 32 1.58 -9.85 3.38
N HIS A 33 0.69 -9.46 2.48
CA HIS A 33 0.12 -10.38 1.50
C HIS A 33 0.60 -9.98 0.11
N ASN A 34 1.24 -10.89 -0.57
CA ASN A 34 1.53 -10.71 -2.00
C ASN A 34 0.20 -10.88 -2.75
N VAL A 35 -0.33 -9.79 -3.28
CA VAL A 35 -1.65 -9.78 -3.93
C VAL A 35 -1.72 -10.75 -5.12
N THR A 36 -0.57 -11.00 -5.76
CA THR A 36 -0.48 -11.94 -6.87
C THR A 36 -0.70 -13.39 -6.44
N LYS A 37 -0.30 -13.73 -5.23
CA LYS A 37 -0.29 -15.13 -4.73
C LYS A 37 -1.34 -15.42 -3.68
N SER A 38 -1.74 -14.44 -2.89
CA SER A 38 -2.70 -14.63 -1.80
C SER A 38 -4.13 -14.63 -2.31
N HIS A 39 -4.95 -15.51 -1.76
CA HIS A 39 -6.36 -15.52 -2.09
C HIS A 39 -7.04 -14.25 -1.56
N PRO A 40 -7.86 -13.56 -2.37
CA PRO A 40 -8.47 -12.30 -1.95
C PRO A 40 -9.28 -12.37 -0.64
N SER A 41 -9.86 -13.52 -0.31
CA SER A 41 -10.65 -13.66 0.92
C SER A 41 -9.82 -13.45 2.17
N TYR A 42 -8.56 -13.91 2.19
CA TYR A 42 -7.67 -13.67 3.34
C TYR A 42 -7.29 -12.21 3.47
N ILE A 43 -7.04 -11.56 2.34
CA ILE A 43 -6.71 -10.13 2.31
C ILE A 43 -7.89 -9.32 2.84
N ILE A 44 -9.10 -9.59 2.38
CA ILE A 44 -10.30 -8.89 2.82
C ILE A 44 -10.54 -9.09 4.32
N ALA A 45 -10.34 -10.31 4.82
CA ALA A 45 -10.48 -10.57 6.26
C ALA A 45 -9.53 -9.69 7.09
N ASP A 46 -8.28 -9.52 6.64
CA ASP A 46 -7.31 -8.69 7.34
C ASP A 46 -7.63 -7.19 7.21
N ILE A 47 -8.20 -6.76 6.10
CA ILE A 47 -8.61 -5.37 5.92
C ILE A 47 -9.62 -4.95 6.99
N PHE A 48 -10.51 -5.85 7.40
CA PHE A 48 -11.45 -5.56 8.49
C PHE A 48 -10.79 -5.49 9.87
N ARG A 49 -9.59 -6.06 10.01
CA ARG A 49 -8.86 -6.10 11.28
C ARG A 49 -7.79 -5.02 11.40
N TYR A 50 -7.22 -4.58 10.31
CA TYR A 50 -6.05 -3.71 10.28
C TYR A 50 -6.46 -2.31 9.83
N LYS A 51 -6.13 -1.32 10.65
CA LYS A 51 -6.49 0.06 10.36
C LYS A 51 -5.57 0.73 9.34
N GLY A 52 -4.30 0.38 9.35
CA GLY A 52 -3.32 0.91 8.40
C GLY A 52 -3.18 0.00 7.20
N LEU A 53 -3.38 0.54 6.01
CA LEU A 53 -3.24 -0.18 4.75
C LEU A 53 -2.20 0.49 3.88
N ILE A 54 -1.27 -0.28 3.34
CA ILE A 54 -0.30 0.24 2.36
C ILE A 54 -0.35 -0.68 1.14
N ILE A 55 -0.83 -0.15 0.03
CA ILE A 55 -1.09 -0.91 -1.19
C ILE A 55 -0.08 -0.53 -2.27
N GLY A 56 0.47 -1.52 -2.96
CA GLY A 56 1.42 -1.29 -4.02
C GLY A 56 1.07 -2.05 -5.30
N SER A 57 1.42 -1.46 -6.43
CA SER A 57 1.19 -2.09 -7.73
C SER A 57 2.20 -1.60 -8.77
N PRO A 58 2.67 -2.49 -9.66
CA PRO A 58 3.36 -2.03 -10.86
C PRO A 58 2.34 -1.50 -11.86
N THR A 59 2.82 -0.71 -12.81
CA THR A 59 2.05 -0.37 -14.01
C THR A 59 2.28 -1.47 -15.05
N TYR A 60 1.18 -2.07 -15.51
CA TYR A 60 1.19 -3.16 -16.47
C TYR A 60 0.32 -2.77 -17.66
N SER A 61 0.89 -2.80 -18.87
CA SER A 61 0.18 -2.40 -20.09
C SER A 61 -0.53 -1.04 -19.93
N ASN A 62 0.16 -0.06 -19.39
CA ASN A 62 -0.35 1.29 -19.10
C ASN A 62 -1.54 1.33 -18.14
N GLN A 63 -1.70 0.29 -17.32
CA GLN A 63 -2.77 0.19 -16.33
C GLN A 63 -2.22 -0.35 -15.02
N ILE A 64 -3.03 -0.26 -13.96
CA ILE A 64 -2.71 -0.92 -12.69
C ILE A 64 -2.74 -2.43 -12.89
N PHE A 65 -1.95 -3.15 -12.10
CA PHE A 65 -1.90 -4.61 -12.18
C PHE A 65 -3.28 -5.23 -11.94
N PRO A 66 -3.75 -6.17 -12.80
CA PRO A 66 -5.13 -6.67 -12.74
C PRO A 66 -5.60 -7.21 -11.39
N GLU A 67 -4.76 -7.94 -10.68
CA GLU A 67 -5.11 -8.49 -9.38
C GLU A 67 -5.32 -7.38 -8.34
N VAL A 68 -4.55 -6.30 -8.44
CA VAL A 68 -4.73 -5.14 -7.56
C VAL A 68 -6.05 -4.44 -7.89
N GLU A 69 -6.35 -4.23 -9.17
CA GLU A 69 -7.63 -3.63 -9.59
C GLU A 69 -8.82 -4.43 -9.05
N ALA A 70 -8.76 -5.76 -9.16
CA ALA A 70 -9.79 -6.63 -8.63
C ALA A 70 -9.94 -6.48 -7.12
N LEU A 71 -8.84 -6.38 -6.40
CA LEU A 71 -8.85 -6.18 -4.95
C LEU A 71 -9.49 -4.84 -4.58
N LEU A 72 -9.10 -3.76 -5.25
CA LEU A 72 -9.67 -2.43 -5.00
C LEU A 72 -11.19 -2.43 -5.18
N SER A 73 -11.67 -3.07 -6.24
CA SER A 73 -13.10 -3.19 -6.50
C SER A 73 -13.83 -3.94 -5.39
N LYS A 74 -13.23 -5.02 -4.88
CA LYS A 74 -13.80 -5.79 -3.77
C LYS A 74 -13.87 -4.98 -2.48
N ILE A 75 -12.85 -4.18 -2.20
CA ILE A 75 -12.83 -3.31 -1.02
C ILE A 75 -13.96 -2.28 -1.10
N LEU A 76 -14.12 -1.65 -2.27
CA LEU A 76 -15.16 -0.65 -2.48
C LEU A 76 -16.57 -1.24 -2.35
N LEU A 77 -16.79 -2.44 -2.88
CA LEU A 77 -18.09 -3.12 -2.79
C LEU A 77 -18.49 -3.43 -1.36
N ARG A 78 -17.53 -3.68 -0.48
CA ARG A 78 -17.79 -4.00 0.92
C ARG A 78 -17.93 -2.77 1.81
N GLU A 79 -17.79 -1.59 1.25
CA GLU A 79 -17.96 -0.32 1.96
C GLU A 79 -17.15 -0.23 3.26
N VAL A 80 -15.92 -0.74 3.24
CA VAL A 80 -15.01 -0.63 4.38
C VAL A 80 -14.74 0.85 4.66
N LYS A 81 -14.79 1.25 5.92
CA LYS A 81 -14.63 2.66 6.33
C LYS A 81 -13.55 2.79 7.41
N GLY A 82 -13.05 4.01 7.57
CA GLY A 82 -12.20 4.34 8.69
C GLY A 82 -10.80 3.75 8.63
N ARG A 83 -10.23 3.64 7.44
CA ARG A 83 -8.87 3.13 7.26
C ARG A 83 -7.90 4.24 6.89
N TYR A 84 -6.63 4.04 7.24
CA TYR A 84 -5.53 4.90 6.81
C TYR A 84 -4.87 4.24 5.62
N LEU A 85 -4.62 5.01 4.58
CA LEU A 85 -4.11 4.46 3.32
C LEU A 85 -2.81 5.15 2.90
N GLY A 86 -1.78 4.34 2.67
CA GLY A 86 -0.60 4.75 1.93
C GLY A 86 -0.51 3.92 0.67
N TYR A 87 0.15 4.41 -0.36
CA TYR A 87 0.32 3.60 -1.56
C TYR A 87 1.63 3.91 -2.28
N PHE A 88 2.05 2.94 -3.07
CA PHE A 88 3.27 3.02 -3.85
C PHE A 88 3.11 2.27 -5.17
N GLY A 89 3.94 2.60 -6.13
CA GLY A 89 3.85 1.96 -7.42
C GLY A 89 5.15 2.03 -8.19
N SER A 90 5.26 1.22 -9.23
CA SER A 90 6.39 1.23 -10.14
C SER A 90 5.93 1.36 -11.58
N PHE A 91 6.78 1.91 -12.43
CA PHE A 91 6.48 2.09 -13.84
C PHE A 91 7.78 2.15 -14.65
N ALA A 92 7.68 1.82 -15.94
CA ALA A 92 8.78 2.01 -16.89
C ALA A 92 8.57 3.25 -17.75
N TRP A 93 7.33 3.50 -18.20
CA TRP A 93 6.99 4.58 -19.11
C TRP A 93 5.98 5.58 -18.55
N ALA A 94 4.92 5.11 -17.90
CA ALA A 94 3.86 5.96 -17.36
C ALA A 94 3.36 5.42 -16.03
N GLY A 95 3.03 6.33 -15.10
CA GLY A 95 2.63 6.01 -13.73
C GLY A 95 1.14 5.72 -13.56
N ALA A 96 0.58 4.81 -14.33
CA ALA A 96 -0.85 4.51 -14.29
C ALA A 96 -1.30 3.89 -12.96
N ALA A 97 -0.44 3.08 -12.32
CA ALA A 97 -0.78 2.44 -11.05
C ALA A 97 -1.03 3.45 -9.93
N VAL A 98 -0.13 4.42 -9.77
CA VAL A 98 -0.27 5.45 -8.72
C VAL A 98 -1.51 6.31 -8.99
N LYS A 99 -1.77 6.64 -10.26
CA LYS A 99 -2.96 7.41 -10.63
C LYS A 99 -4.24 6.67 -10.24
N ARG A 100 -4.33 5.37 -10.52
CA ARG A 100 -5.49 4.56 -10.17
C ARG A 100 -5.66 4.44 -8.65
N LEU A 101 -4.56 4.30 -7.93
CA LEU A 101 -4.59 4.25 -6.47
C LEU A 101 -5.08 5.58 -5.87
N ALA A 102 -4.73 6.71 -6.49
CA ALA A 102 -5.25 8.01 -6.08
C ALA A 102 -6.78 8.08 -6.26
N GLU A 103 -7.31 7.55 -7.37
CA GLU A 103 -8.75 7.47 -7.59
C GLU A 103 -9.43 6.59 -6.54
N PHE A 104 -8.81 5.46 -6.20
CA PHE A 104 -9.31 4.57 -5.15
C PHE A 104 -9.34 5.29 -3.79
N ALA A 105 -8.30 6.05 -3.47
CA ALA A 105 -8.24 6.81 -2.22
C ALA A 105 -9.43 7.77 -2.10
N GLU A 106 -9.77 8.46 -3.19
CA GLU A 106 -10.93 9.36 -3.19
C GLU A 106 -12.25 8.60 -3.03
N LYS A 107 -12.43 7.52 -3.76
CA LYS A 107 -13.69 6.75 -3.74
C LYS A 107 -13.92 6.04 -2.41
N SER A 108 -12.89 5.50 -1.81
CA SER A 108 -12.97 4.80 -0.53
C SER A 108 -13.17 5.76 0.64
N LYS A 109 -12.77 7.02 0.47
CA LYS A 109 -12.74 8.03 1.53
C LYS A 109 -11.82 7.65 2.69
N PHE A 110 -10.84 6.79 2.44
CA PHE A 110 -9.80 6.48 3.42
C PHE A 110 -8.92 7.71 3.61
N GLU A 111 -8.41 7.89 4.82
CA GLU A 111 -7.49 8.98 5.11
C GLU A 111 -6.13 8.66 4.46
N LEU A 112 -5.70 9.50 3.53
CA LEU A 112 -4.42 9.33 2.86
C LEU A 112 -3.30 9.74 3.81
N ILE A 113 -2.31 8.86 3.99
CA ILE A 113 -1.19 9.06 4.88
C ILE A 113 0.09 9.18 4.08
N GLY A 114 0.84 10.26 4.31
CA GLY A 114 2.12 10.49 3.65
C GLY A 114 2.01 10.76 2.16
N ASP A 115 3.15 10.87 1.52
CA ASP A 115 3.21 11.06 0.08
C ASP A 115 3.29 9.71 -0.62
N PRO A 116 2.56 9.52 -1.73
CA PRO A 116 2.70 8.31 -2.53
C PRO A 116 4.13 8.12 -3.02
N VAL A 117 4.59 6.87 -3.04
CA VAL A 117 5.92 6.54 -3.54
C VAL A 117 5.80 5.98 -4.95
N GLU A 118 6.54 6.54 -5.89
CA GLU A 118 6.56 6.06 -7.26
C GLU A 118 7.98 5.73 -7.69
N MET A 119 8.22 4.48 -8.05
CA MET A 119 9.51 4.00 -8.47
C MET A 119 9.56 3.87 -9.99
N LYS A 120 10.52 4.54 -10.61
CA LYS A 120 10.76 4.39 -12.06
C LYS A 120 11.87 3.36 -12.27
N GLN A 121 11.51 2.23 -12.86
CA GLN A 121 12.38 1.12 -13.25
C GLN A 121 13.03 0.35 -12.10
N ALA A 122 13.77 0.99 -11.19
CA ALA A 122 14.49 0.28 -10.14
C ALA A 122 14.60 1.13 -8.87
N MET A 123 14.82 0.45 -7.75
CA MET A 123 15.05 1.12 -6.46
C MET A 123 16.33 1.92 -6.48
N LYS A 124 16.26 3.17 -6.04
CA LYS A 124 17.39 4.08 -5.89
C LYS A 124 17.34 4.69 -4.50
N GLY A 125 18.41 5.37 -4.08
CA GLY A 125 18.48 5.98 -2.76
C GLY A 125 17.28 6.86 -2.43
N LEU A 126 16.82 7.69 -3.38
CA LEU A 126 15.66 8.54 -3.17
C LEU A 126 14.38 7.71 -2.94
N THR A 127 14.22 6.61 -3.66
CA THR A 127 13.05 5.72 -3.48
C THR A 127 13.04 5.10 -2.09
N TYR A 128 14.20 4.65 -1.61
CA TYR A 128 14.30 4.13 -0.24
C TYR A 128 13.89 5.18 0.78
N THR A 129 14.38 6.41 0.63
CA THR A 129 14.01 7.52 1.53
C THR A 129 12.50 7.78 1.49
N GLN A 130 11.90 7.75 0.31
CA GLN A 130 10.45 7.95 0.17
C GLN A 130 9.66 6.82 0.84
N CYS A 131 10.10 5.56 0.72
CA CYS A 131 9.48 4.43 1.40
C CYS A 131 9.57 4.57 2.92
N GLU A 132 10.73 4.98 3.43
CA GLU A 132 10.91 5.24 4.85
C GLU A 132 9.98 6.35 5.35
N ASN A 133 9.86 7.43 4.58
CA ASN A 133 8.99 8.55 4.93
C ASN A 133 7.51 8.13 4.97
N LEU A 134 7.08 7.31 4.02
CA LEU A 134 5.72 6.78 4.02
C LEU A 134 5.46 5.92 5.26
N ALA A 135 6.41 5.05 5.58
CA ALA A 135 6.30 4.17 6.75
C ALA A 135 6.24 4.99 8.05
N ARG A 136 7.08 6.01 8.18
CA ARG A 136 7.06 6.90 9.35
C ARG A 136 5.74 7.63 9.49
N ALA A 137 5.22 8.16 8.39
CA ALA A 137 3.95 8.87 8.39
C ALA A 137 2.82 7.94 8.85
N MET A 138 2.79 6.71 8.38
CA MET A 138 1.80 5.72 8.81
C MET A 138 1.95 5.39 10.29
N ALA A 139 3.17 5.13 10.76
CA ALA A 139 3.42 4.84 12.16
C ALA A 139 3.00 6.01 13.06
N ASP A 140 3.33 7.23 12.69
CA ASP A 140 2.97 8.42 13.45
C ASP A 140 1.47 8.59 13.54
N ARG A 141 0.75 8.36 12.45
CA ARG A 141 -0.70 8.47 12.45
C ARG A 141 -1.35 7.43 13.35
N LEU A 142 -0.85 6.20 13.34
CA LEU A 142 -1.36 5.13 14.20
C LEU A 142 -1.07 5.39 15.68
N LYS A 143 0.07 6.00 16.00
CA LYS A 143 0.41 6.36 17.37
C LYS A 143 -0.55 7.38 17.95
N LYS A 144 -1.12 8.26 17.13
CA LYS A 144 -2.10 9.25 17.58
C LYS A 144 -3.44 8.64 17.99
N ASP A 145 -3.71 7.42 17.56
CA ASP A 145 -4.94 6.69 17.90
C ASP A 145 -4.86 5.95 19.24
N ARG A 146 -3.72 6.00 19.91
CA ARG A 146 -3.56 5.37 21.22
C ARG A 146 -4.19 6.17 22.35
#